data_d0933e6bea608d8274dc097cc85d77d6
#
_entry.id   d0933e6bea608d8274dc097cc85d77d6
#
_cell.length_a   1.000
_cell.length_b   1.000
_cell.length_c   1.000
_cell.angle_alpha   90.00
_cell.angle_beta   90.00
_cell.angle_gamma   90.00
#
_symmetry.space_group_name_H-M   'P 1'
#
loop_
_entity.id
_entity.type
_entity.pdbx_description
1 polymer ?
#
loop_
_entity_poly.entity_id
_entity_poly.type
_entity_poly.pdbx_seq_one_letter_code
_entity_poly.pdbx_strand_id
1 'polypeptide(L)'
;EDKNKEASEFAGNSLLILLSSTILLVAIIEIFMPSILRILAPGFHQDQNKFEMLITSARIVFPFLILVSIVSILSSILNSHGKFALSAGLPVILNVILSISVLFAAFHNNDYIFWMSWAVIISGITQIFFLIFAVRKNKIIIQFSKKYLSDPLIRFYKLFLPSFLSSGILQ
;
A
#
# COMPACT_ATOMS: atom_id res chain seq x y z
N GLU A 1 -1.56 -6.08 31.31
CA GLU A 1 -1.49 -7.22 30.38
C GLU A 1 -2.68 -7.20 29.41
N ASP A 2 -3.88 -6.90 29.89
CA ASP A 2 -5.13 -6.87 29.11
C ASP A 2 -5.12 -5.77 28.02
N LYS A 3 -4.66 -4.55 28.34
CA LYS A 3 -4.59 -3.43 27.39
C LYS A 3 -3.64 -3.69 26.20
N ASN A 4 -2.54 -4.41 26.43
CA ASN A 4 -1.60 -4.77 25.37
C ASN A 4 -2.20 -5.83 24.42
N LYS A 5 -3.02 -6.73 24.96
CA LYS A 5 -3.75 -7.72 24.18
C LYS A 5 -4.82 -7.06 23.32
N GLU A 6 -5.62 -6.17 23.90
CA GLU A 6 -6.64 -5.40 23.16
C GLU A 6 -6.02 -4.57 22.02
N ALA A 7 -4.90 -3.89 22.27
CA ALA A 7 -4.20 -3.12 21.26
C ALA A 7 -3.66 -4.01 20.12
N SER A 8 -3.14 -5.19 20.46
CA SER A 8 -2.65 -6.17 19.50
C SER A 8 -3.78 -6.75 18.64
N GLU A 9 -4.92 -7.08 19.24
CA GLU A 9 -6.12 -7.55 18.55
C GLU A 9 -6.72 -6.47 17.66
N PHE A 10 -6.76 -5.22 18.13
CA PHE A 10 -7.18 -4.07 17.32
C PHE A 10 -6.31 -3.90 16.09
N ALA A 11 -4.98 -3.95 16.23
CA ALA A 11 -4.04 -3.83 15.12
C ALA A 11 -4.22 -4.96 14.09
N GLY A 12 -4.37 -6.21 14.55
CA GLY A 12 -4.60 -7.37 13.67
C GLY A 12 -5.93 -7.28 12.91
N ASN A 13 -7.01 -6.91 13.60
CA ASN A 13 -8.33 -6.78 12.97
C ASN A 13 -8.40 -5.58 12.00
N SER A 14 -7.75 -4.46 12.35
CA SER A 14 -7.62 -3.30 11.45
C SER A 14 -6.88 -3.67 10.17
N LEU A 15 -5.83 -4.48 10.28
CA LEU A 15 -5.09 -4.99 9.12
C LEU A 15 -5.99 -5.82 8.20
N LEU A 16 -6.77 -6.75 8.76
CA LEU A 16 -7.65 -7.61 7.97
C LEU A 16 -8.74 -6.80 7.24
N ILE A 17 -9.37 -5.84 7.91
CA ILE A 17 -10.42 -5.03 7.30
C ILE A 17 -9.84 -4.10 6.23
N LEU A 18 -8.71 -3.43 6.52
CA LEU A 18 -8.08 -2.57 5.52
C LEU A 18 -7.60 -3.38 4.31
N LEU A 19 -7.00 -4.55 4.56
CA LEU A 19 -6.51 -5.41 3.48
C LEU A 19 -7.67 -5.92 2.61
N SER A 20 -8.75 -6.41 3.22
CA SER A 20 -9.91 -6.91 2.47
C SER A 20 -10.59 -5.81 1.66
N SER A 21 -10.76 -4.61 2.23
CA SER A 21 -11.32 -3.47 1.51
C SER A 21 -10.42 -2.99 0.38
N THR A 22 -9.11 -2.98 0.58
CA THR A 22 -8.15 -2.59 -0.46
C THR A 22 -8.09 -3.63 -1.58
N ILE A 23 -8.12 -4.92 -1.25
CA ILE A 23 -8.18 -5.99 -2.27
C ILE A 23 -9.43 -5.85 -3.12
N LEU A 24 -10.59 -5.64 -2.50
CA LEU A 24 -11.85 -5.43 -3.22
C LEU A 24 -11.78 -4.20 -4.13
N LEU A 25 -11.26 -3.08 -3.61
CA LEU A 25 -11.09 -1.85 -4.38
C LEU A 25 -10.15 -2.06 -5.58
N VAL A 26 -8.99 -2.69 -5.36
CA VAL A 26 -8.03 -2.99 -6.43
C VAL A 26 -8.65 -3.91 -7.47
N ALA A 27 -9.39 -4.94 -7.06
CA ALA A 27 -10.06 -5.84 -8.00
C ALA A 27 -11.09 -5.11 -8.88
N ILE A 28 -11.88 -4.21 -8.28
CA ILE A 28 -12.84 -3.39 -9.04
C ILE A 28 -12.11 -2.49 -10.04
N ILE A 29 -11.05 -1.80 -9.60
CA ILE A 29 -10.29 -0.89 -10.46
C ILE A 29 -9.59 -1.66 -11.59
N GLU A 30 -9.02 -2.84 -11.31
CA GLU A 30 -8.40 -3.68 -12.35
C GLU A 30 -9.39 -4.09 -13.46
N ILE A 31 -10.63 -4.45 -13.08
CA ILE A 31 -11.68 -4.78 -14.04
C ILE A 31 -12.02 -3.56 -14.92
N PHE A 32 -12.15 -2.38 -14.31
CA PHE A 32 -12.53 -1.15 -14.99
C PHE A 32 -11.34 -0.28 -15.43
N MET A 33 -10.09 -0.77 -15.33
CA MET A 33 -8.87 -0.03 -15.61
C MET A 33 -8.92 0.75 -16.95
N PRO A 34 -9.29 0.15 -18.10
CA PRO A 34 -9.34 0.88 -19.36
C PRO A 34 -10.32 2.06 -19.32
N SER A 35 -11.48 1.87 -18.68
CA SER A 35 -12.50 2.93 -18.59
C SER A 35 -12.07 4.07 -17.68
N ILE A 36 -11.43 3.73 -16.55
CA ILE A 36 -10.90 4.70 -15.59
C ILE A 36 -9.79 5.52 -16.24
N LEU A 37 -8.86 4.88 -16.94
CA LEU A 37 -7.75 5.57 -17.61
C LEU A 37 -8.23 6.46 -18.78
N ARG A 38 -9.34 6.08 -19.43
CA ARG A 38 -9.99 6.95 -20.42
C ARG A 38 -10.43 8.28 -19.84
N ILE A 39 -10.92 8.28 -18.62
CA ILE A 39 -11.38 9.49 -17.93
C ILE A 39 -10.21 10.30 -17.38
N LEU A 40 -9.24 9.61 -16.77
CA LEU A 40 -8.12 10.26 -16.09
C LEU A 40 -7.02 10.77 -17.03
N ALA A 41 -6.84 10.12 -18.18
CA ALA A 41 -5.79 10.44 -19.14
C ALA A 41 -6.32 10.58 -20.57
N PRO A 42 -7.24 11.54 -20.84
CA PRO A 42 -7.88 11.68 -22.14
C PRO A 42 -6.89 11.95 -23.30
N GLY A 43 -5.74 12.54 -23.03
CA GLY A 43 -4.72 12.81 -24.05
C GLY A 43 -4.02 11.57 -24.62
N PHE A 44 -4.07 10.43 -23.93
CA PHE A 44 -3.45 9.20 -24.39
C PHE A 44 -4.30 8.43 -25.41
N HIS A 45 -5.58 8.82 -25.60
CA HIS A 45 -6.46 8.16 -26.58
C HIS A 45 -6.09 8.36 -28.04
N GLN A 46 -5.32 9.41 -28.35
CA GLN A 46 -4.93 9.73 -29.72
C GLN A 46 -3.87 8.76 -30.25
N ASP A 47 -3.19 8.02 -29.37
CA ASP A 47 -2.17 7.03 -29.71
C ASP A 47 -2.49 5.71 -29.00
N GLN A 48 -3.00 4.74 -29.75
CA GLN A 48 -3.44 3.46 -29.19
C GLN A 48 -2.29 2.70 -28.53
N ASN A 49 -1.08 2.76 -29.09
CA ASN A 49 0.09 2.07 -28.52
C ASN A 49 0.45 2.64 -27.14
N LYS A 50 0.42 3.97 -27.00
CA LYS A 50 0.68 4.63 -25.70
C LYS A 50 -0.41 4.31 -24.69
N PHE A 51 -1.67 4.22 -25.13
CA PHE A 51 -2.77 3.87 -24.24
C PHE A 51 -2.68 2.43 -23.73
N GLU A 52 -2.33 1.47 -24.60
CA GLU A 52 -2.12 0.07 -24.19
C GLU A 52 -0.92 -0.06 -23.23
N MET A 53 0.16 0.68 -23.49
CA MET A 53 1.31 0.74 -22.58
C MET A 53 0.94 1.32 -21.22
N LEU A 54 0.12 2.38 -21.20
CA LEU A 54 -0.42 2.97 -19.96
C LEU A 54 -1.28 1.97 -19.17
N ILE A 55 -2.19 1.26 -19.84
CA ILE A 55 -3.02 0.22 -19.21
C ILE A 55 -2.15 -0.88 -18.60
N THR A 56 -1.19 -1.39 -19.35
CA THR A 56 -0.30 -2.47 -18.90
C THR A 56 0.50 -2.04 -17.67
N SER A 57 1.09 -0.85 -17.71
CA SER A 57 1.86 -0.32 -16.58
C SER A 57 0.98 -0.04 -15.36
N ALA A 58 -0.21 0.50 -15.56
CA ALA A 58 -1.16 0.75 -14.49
C ALA A 58 -1.59 -0.56 -13.80
N ARG A 59 -1.88 -1.62 -14.56
CA ARG A 59 -2.20 -2.95 -14.01
C ARG A 59 -1.06 -3.56 -13.21
N ILE A 60 0.19 -3.32 -13.59
CA ILE A 60 1.34 -3.77 -12.79
C ILE A 60 1.43 -2.98 -11.48
N VAL A 61 1.25 -1.65 -11.53
CA VAL A 61 1.46 -0.77 -10.38
C VAL A 61 0.29 -0.78 -9.40
N PHE A 62 -0.96 -0.91 -9.87
CA PHE A 62 -2.14 -0.76 -9.02
C PHE A 62 -2.20 -1.73 -7.82
N PRO A 63 -1.79 -3.01 -7.94
CA PRO A 63 -1.69 -3.92 -6.80
C PRO A 63 -0.75 -3.45 -5.68
N PHE A 64 0.12 -2.47 -5.95
CA PHE A 64 0.96 -1.84 -4.93
C PHE A 64 0.13 -1.21 -3.79
N LEU A 65 -1.11 -0.80 -4.04
CA LEU A 65 -2.01 -0.31 -2.99
C LEU A 65 -2.24 -1.32 -1.87
N ILE A 66 -2.28 -2.62 -2.22
CA ILE A 66 -2.40 -3.71 -1.24
C ILE A 66 -1.13 -3.75 -0.37
N LEU A 67 0.04 -3.67 -1.01
CA LEU A 67 1.32 -3.68 -0.31
C LEU A 67 1.47 -2.46 0.61
N VAL A 68 1.12 -1.26 0.13
CA VAL A 68 1.14 -0.02 0.92
C VAL A 68 0.20 -0.10 2.12
N SER A 69 -0.96 -0.74 1.99
CA SER A 69 -1.89 -0.94 3.11
C SER A 69 -1.24 -1.77 4.23
N ILE A 70 -0.53 -2.84 3.88
CA ILE A 70 0.22 -3.67 4.84
C ILE A 70 1.36 -2.85 5.47
N VAL A 71 2.14 -2.15 4.64
CA VAL A 71 3.24 -1.28 5.06
C VAL A 71 2.76 -0.23 6.06
N SER A 72 1.62 0.43 5.78
CA SER A 72 1.05 1.47 6.64
C SER A 72 0.70 0.95 8.03
N ILE A 73 0.07 -0.22 8.13
CA ILE A 73 -0.30 -0.80 9.42
C ILE A 73 0.93 -1.26 10.19
N LEU A 74 1.86 -1.96 9.55
CA LEU A 74 3.10 -2.39 10.21
C LEU A 74 3.92 -1.19 10.70
N SER A 75 3.97 -0.11 9.90
CA SER A 75 4.59 1.16 10.30
C SER A 75 3.89 1.79 11.49
N SER A 76 2.56 1.82 11.51
CA SER A 76 1.76 2.35 12.62
C SER A 76 2.01 1.56 13.90
N ILE A 77 2.10 0.24 13.82
CA ILE A 77 2.44 -0.63 14.95
C ILE A 77 3.84 -0.30 15.49
N LEU A 78 4.85 -0.17 14.63
CA LEU A 78 6.21 0.21 15.04
C LEU A 78 6.25 1.61 15.66
N ASN A 79 5.52 2.56 15.08
CA ASN A 79 5.43 3.93 15.59
C ASN A 79 4.76 3.98 16.98
N SER A 80 3.72 3.19 17.23
CA SER A 80 3.09 3.10 18.56
C SER A 80 4.03 2.56 19.64
N HIS A 81 5.07 1.81 19.24
CA HIS A 81 6.14 1.34 20.10
C HIS A 81 7.39 2.26 20.10
N GLY A 82 7.27 3.49 19.59
CA GLY A 82 8.36 4.46 19.56
C GLY A 82 9.48 4.19 18.54
N LYS A 83 9.24 3.29 17.57
CA LYS A 83 10.23 2.89 16.55
C LYS A 83 10.10 3.69 15.25
N PHE A 84 9.96 5.00 15.34
CA PHE A 84 9.68 5.91 14.22
C PHE A 84 10.74 5.87 13.10
N ALA A 85 12.03 5.70 13.46
CA ALA A 85 13.12 5.68 12.49
C ALA A 85 12.98 4.55 11.44
N LEU A 86 12.38 3.41 11.83
CA LEU A 86 12.18 2.28 10.93
C LEU A 86 11.14 2.60 9.85
N SER A 87 10.06 3.28 10.23
CA SER A 87 9.03 3.72 9.29
C SER A 87 9.51 4.87 8.40
N ALA A 88 10.28 5.82 8.97
CA ALA A 88 10.85 6.94 8.23
C ALA A 88 11.86 6.51 7.15
N GLY A 89 12.48 5.35 7.28
CA GLY A 89 13.42 4.80 6.30
C GLY A 89 12.78 4.17 5.05
N LEU A 90 11.47 3.92 5.04
CA LEU A 90 10.80 3.22 3.94
C LEU A 90 10.90 3.94 2.57
N PRO A 91 10.76 5.28 2.49
CA PRO A 91 10.95 5.97 1.21
C PRO A 91 12.35 5.80 0.62
N VAL A 92 13.37 5.58 1.46
CA VAL A 92 14.73 5.32 0.98
C VAL A 92 14.78 3.99 0.23
N ILE A 93 14.12 2.93 0.74
CA ILE A 93 14.04 1.63 0.09
C ILE A 93 13.38 1.78 -1.30
N LEU A 94 12.26 2.49 -1.38
CA LEU A 94 11.57 2.75 -2.65
C LEU A 94 12.51 3.47 -3.64
N ASN A 95 13.13 4.57 -3.22
CA ASN A 95 13.97 5.37 -4.09
C ASN A 95 15.22 4.62 -4.57
N VAL A 96 15.84 3.81 -3.72
CA VAL A 96 17.00 2.97 -4.09
C VAL A 96 16.57 1.95 -5.14
N ILE A 97 15.46 1.24 -4.96
CA ILE A 97 14.99 0.23 -5.91
C ILE A 97 14.59 0.89 -7.24
N LEU A 98 13.92 2.05 -7.22
CA LEU A 98 13.59 2.79 -8.43
C LEU A 98 14.86 3.24 -9.16
N SER A 99 15.87 3.75 -8.45
CA SER A 99 17.15 4.17 -9.06
C SER A 99 17.87 3.00 -9.73
N ILE A 100 17.92 1.84 -9.05
CA ILE A 100 18.50 0.61 -9.62
C ILE A 100 17.71 0.19 -10.86
N SER A 101 16.39 0.28 -10.84
CA SER A 101 15.53 -0.08 -11.97
C SER A 101 15.78 0.80 -13.19
N VAL A 102 15.97 2.11 -13.00
CA VAL A 102 16.30 3.04 -14.10
C VAL A 102 17.66 2.69 -14.71
N LEU A 103 18.68 2.43 -13.89
CA LEU A 103 19.98 1.99 -14.37
C LEU A 103 19.88 0.67 -15.14
N PHE A 104 19.11 -0.30 -14.61
CA PHE A 104 18.91 -1.58 -15.27
C PHE A 104 18.21 -1.43 -16.63
N ALA A 105 17.18 -0.59 -16.71
CA ALA A 105 16.47 -0.28 -17.95
C ALA A 105 17.40 0.34 -19.02
N ALA A 106 18.35 1.18 -18.62
CA ALA A 106 19.33 1.79 -19.52
C ALA A 106 20.25 0.75 -20.21
N PHE A 107 20.47 -0.40 -19.56
CA PHE A 107 21.26 -1.51 -20.13
C PHE A 107 20.41 -2.55 -20.86
N HIS A 108 19.07 -2.55 -20.66
CA HIS A 108 18.14 -3.53 -21.22
C HIS A 108 17.02 -2.84 -21.98
N ASN A 109 17.17 -2.72 -23.30
CA ASN A 109 16.14 -2.28 -24.26
C ASN A 109 15.47 -0.91 -24.03
N ASN A 110 15.92 -0.10 -23.06
CA ASN A 110 15.37 1.23 -22.72
C ASN A 110 13.86 1.26 -22.40
N ASP A 111 13.27 0.15 -21.94
CA ASP A 111 11.86 0.10 -21.51
C ASP A 111 11.74 0.54 -20.05
N TYR A 112 11.97 1.84 -19.82
CA TYR A 112 11.95 2.43 -18.47
C TYR A 112 10.60 2.25 -17.75
N ILE A 113 9.49 2.38 -18.50
CA ILE A 113 8.14 2.32 -17.91
C ILE A 113 7.88 0.92 -17.36
N PHE A 114 8.20 -0.12 -18.10
CA PHE A 114 8.04 -1.50 -17.67
C PHE A 114 8.89 -1.81 -16.42
N TRP A 115 10.17 -1.50 -16.46
CA TRP A 115 11.09 -1.78 -15.35
C TRP A 115 10.74 -0.99 -14.09
N MET A 116 10.35 0.28 -14.21
CA MET A 116 9.91 1.11 -13.10
C MET A 116 8.59 0.61 -12.49
N SER A 117 7.66 0.14 -13.32
CA SER A 117 6.39 -0.45 -12.84
C SER A 117 6.64 -1.66 -11.94
N TRP A 118 7.52 -2.57 -12.34
CA TRP A 118 7.91 -3.70 -11.51
C TRP A 118 8.72 -3.30 -10.28
N ALA A 119 9.56 -2.28 -10.38
CA ALA A 119 10.34 -1.78 -9.25
C ALA A 119 9.45 -1.28 -8.11
N VAL A 120 8.31 -0.67 -8.41
CA VAL A 120 7.32 -0.25 -7.41
C VAL A 120 6.82 -1.47 -6.62
N ILE A 121 6.45 -2.55 -7.30
CA ILE A 121 5.99 -3.79 -6.64
C ILE A 121 7.11 -4.41 -5.79
N ILE A 122 8.30 -4.55 -6.37
CA ILE A 122 9.47 -5.10 -5.67
C ILE A 122 9.80 -4.27 -4.43
N SER A 123 9.69 -2.95 -4.52
CA SER A 123 9.92 -2.07 -3.36
C SER A 123 8.91 -2.30 -2.25
N GLY A 124 7.62 -2.44 -2.57
CA GLY A 124 6.58 -2.73 -1.59
C GLY A 124 6.80 -4.07 -0.89
N ILE A 125 7.15 -5.11 -1.64
CA ILE A 125 7.49 -6.42 -1.08
C ILE A 125 8.71 -6.30 -0.15
N THR A 126 9.76 -5.61 -0.58
CA THR A 126 10.97 -5.40 0.23
C THR A 126 10.66 -4.63 1.52
N GLN A 127 9.82 -3.60 1.45
CA GLN A 127 9.39 -2.85 2.63
C GLN A 127 8.62 -3.73 3.62
N ILE A 128 7.72 -4.60 3.13
CA ILE A 128 6.99 -5.54 4.00
C ILE A 128 7.95 -6.48 4.71
N PHE A 129 8.90 -7.09 4.00
CA PHE A 129 9.91 -7.96 4.61
C PHE A 129 10.73 -7.23 5.66
N PHE A 130 11.17 -6.00 5.35
CA PHE A 130 11.90 -5.15 6.30
C PHE A 130 11.09 -4.88 7.57
N LEU A 131 9.80 -4.51 7.43
CA LEU A 131 8.94 -4.22 8.57
C LEU A 131 8.60 -5.47 9.38
N ILE A 132 8.33 -6.61 8.73
CA ILE A 132 8.12 -7.89 9.44
C ILE A 132 9.35 -8.26 10.26
N PHE A 133 10.55 -8.12 9.68
CA PHE A 133 11.80 -8.33 10.41
C PHE A 133 11.92 -7.39 11.60
N ALA A 134 11.59 -6.09 11.41
CA ALA A 134 11.63 -5.09 12.46
C ALA A 134 10.64 -5.39 13.61
N VAL A 135 9.40 -5.79 13.29
CA VAL A 135 8.37 -6.19 14.26
C VAL A 135 8.84 -7.40 15.08
N ARG A 136 9.36 -8.43 14.41
CA ARG A 136 9.89 -9.63 15.07
C ARG A 136 11.08 -9.34 15.97
N LYS A 137 12.05 -8.54 15.49
CA LYS A 137 13.25 -8.15 16.25
C LYS A 137 12.88 -7.38 17.53
N ASN A 138 11.83 -6.56 17.48
CA ASN A 138 11.34 -5.81 18.65
C ASN A 138 10.36 -6.61 19.52
N LYS A 139 10.16 -7.92 19.25
CA LYS A 139 9.26 -8.82 20.00
C LYS A 139 7.82 -8.29 20.10
N ILE A 140 7.38 -7.55 19.09
CA ILE A 140 6.01 -7.04 19.01
C ILE A 140 5.10 -8.17 18.55
N ILE A 141 4.07 -8.47 19.34
CA ILE A 141 3.11 -9.54 19.05
C ILE A 141 1.89 -8.90 18.38
N ILE A 142 1.54 -9.39 17.20
CA ILE A 142 0.30 -9.03 16.51
C ILE A 142 -0.65 -10.22 16.67
N GLN A 143 -1.79 -10.01 17.30
CA GLN A 143 -2.82 -11.03 17.51
C GLN A 143 -4.03 -10.75 16.64
N PHE A 144 -4.63 -11.80 16.13
CA PHE A 144 -5.88 -11.73 15.38
C PHE A 144 -7.00 -12.25 16.28
N SER A 145 -8.03 -11.44 16.51
CA SER A 145 -9.20 -11.86 17.26
C SER A 145 -10.25 -12.46 16.32
N LYS A 146 -10.95 -13.48 16.79
CA LYS A 146 -12.13 -14.02 16.07
C LYS A 146 -13.30 -13.02 16.00
N LYS A 147 -13.29 -12.00 16.85
CA LYS A 147 -14.30 -10.95 16.89
C LYS A 147 -13.87 -9.80 15.98
N TYR A 148 -14.08 -9.97 14.67
CA TYR A 148 -13.64 -9.05 13.62
C TYR A 148 -14.16 -7.61 13.78
N LEU A 149 -15.32 -7.41 14.38
CA LEU A 149 -15.94 -6.11 14.68
C LEU A 149 -15.97 -5.91 16.20
N SER A 150 -14.85 -5.48 16.77
CA SER A 150 -14.82 -5.04 18.17
C SER A 150 -15.36 -3.60 18.29
N ASP A 151 -15.96 -3.25 19.44
CA ASP A 151 -16.51 -1.91 19.70
C ASP A 151 -15.48 -0.78 19.45
N PRO A 152 -14.19 -0.92 19.84
CA PRO A 152 -13.16 0.06 19.51
C PRO A 152 -12.98 0.26 18.01
N LEU A 153 -13.09 -0.78 17.22
CA LEU A 153 -12.90 -0.76 15.78
C LEU A 153 -14.07 -0.06 15.07
N ILE A 154 -15.31 -0.36 15.50
CA ILE A 154 -16.51 0.33 15.00
C ILE A 154 -16.45 1.82 15.31
N ARG A 155 -16.01 2.19 16.51
CA ARG A 155 -15.85 3.58 16.93
C ARG A 155 -14.77 4.29 16.10
N PHE A 156 -13.67 3.62 15.83
CA PHE A 156 -12.61 4.15 14.95
C PHE A 156 -13.13 4.45 13.55
N TYR A 157 -13.83 3.52 12.91
CA TYR A 157 -14.38 3.73 11.57
C TYR A 157 -15.46 4.80 11.52
N LYS A 158 -16.31 4.91 12.54
CA LYS A 158 -17.29 5.99 12.65
C LYS A 158 -16.66 7.38 12.73
N LEU A 159 -15.49 7.50 13.32
CA LEU A 159 -14.74 8.76 13.41
C LEU A 159 -13.88 9.00 12.16
N PHE A 160 -13.32 7.94 11.59
CA PHE A 160 -12.44 8.02 10.43
C PHE A 160 -13.18 8.42 9.16
N LEU A 161 -14.36 7.83 8.91
CA LEU A 161 -15.10 8.05 7.65
C LEU A 161 -15.47 9.53 7.42
N PRO A 162 -16.03 10.27 8.38
CA PRO A 162 -16.27 11.71 8.23
C PRO A 162 -14.99 12.51 8.04
N SER A 163 -13.92 12.17 8.77
CA SER A 163 -12.63 12.86 8.67
C SER A 163 -11.98 12.67 7.30
N PHE A 164 -12.09 11.48 6.74
CA PHE A 164 -11.61 11.16 5.40
C PHE A 164 -12.37 11.94 4.32
N LEU A 165 -13.69 11.97 4.41
CA LEU A 165 -14.53 12.73 3.47
C LEU A 165 -14.26 14.23 3.55
N SER A 166 -14.08 14.79 4.76
CA SER A 166 -13.80 16.20 4.93
C SER A 166 -12.42 16.60 4.39
N SER A 167 -11.40 15.75 4.54
CA SER A 167 -10.06 16.03 3.99
C SER A 167 -10.00 15.91 2.47
N GLY A 168 -10.84 15.06 1.85
CA GLY A 168 -10.93 14.94 0.39
C GLY A 168 -11.71 16.07 -0.29
N ILE A 169 -12.59 16.76 0.44
CA ILE A 169 -13.38 17.88 -0.10
C ILE A 169 -12.62 19.22 0.00
N LEU A 170 -11.65 19.31 0.93
CA LEU A 170 -10.90 20.54 1.20
C LEU A 170 -9.61 20.67 0.38
N GLN A 171 -9.28 19.72 -0.48
CA GLN A 171 -8.17 19.76 -1.46
C GLN A 171 -8.72 19.99 -2.88
#